data_8cc87a6f4ae4fd6b88c25df25661233b
#
_entry.id   8cc87a6f4ae4fd6b88c25df25661233b
#
_cell.length_a   1.000
_cell.length_b   1.000
_cell.length_c   1.000
_cell.angle_alpha   90.00
_cell.angle_beta   90.00
_cell.angle_gamma   90.00
#
_symmetry.space_group_name_H-M   'P 1'
#
loop_
_entity.id
_entity.type
_entity.pdbx_description
1 polymer ?
#
loop_
_entity_poly.entity_id
_entity_poly.type
_entity_poly.pdbx_seq_one_letter_code
_entity_poly.pdbx_strand_id
1 'polypeptide(L)'
;PRSNPENSIKRRNVVLGNMLTHGDLSRTEYDTLCQKPIELDYKVEENYDGQAKYFREAIANDAEIKKFLDENGYDLYSSGLKIYTTIDTRMQKYAEDAVTKQMRQVQKNFNSHWSGQDPWRDEKGNVIPGFIEGILQKQPGYQQLLARFPNSPDSVEYYVNKPHMVKLFDYEKGTIEKEMSMADSIRYMVKFMHCAFVAMEPQTGAVKAW
;
A
#
# COMPACT_ATOMS: atom_id res chain seq x y z
N PRO A 1 19.60 -1.74 -8.80
CA PRO A 1 19.74 -3.19 -8.62
C PRO A 1 18.44 -3.94 -8.81
N ARG A 2 17.32 -3.48 -8.20
CA ARG A 2 16.00 -4.14 -8.24
C ARG A 2 15.46 -4.31 -9.67
N SER A 3 15.43 -3.23 -10.46
CA SER A 3 14.85 -3.23 -11.80
C SER A 3 15.77 -3.81 -12.87
N ASN A 4 17.10 -3.75 -12.65
CA ASN A 4 18.11 -4.20 -13.59
C ASN A 4 19.28 -4.86 -12.84
N PRO A 5 19.12 -6.10 -12.34
CA PRO A 5 20.15 -6.78 -11.54
C PRO A 5 21.45 -7.02 -12.34
N GLU A 6 21.34 -7.37 -13.62
CA GLU A 6 22.50 -7.60 -14.48
C GLU A 6 23.38 -6.35 -14.66
N ASN A 7 22.77 -5.18 -14.87
CA ASN A 7 23.49 -3.92 -14.98
C ASN A 7 24.17 -3.54 -13.65
N SER A 8 23.55 -3.88 -12.54
CA SER A 8 24.12 -3.65 -11.20
C SER A 8 25.34 -4.53 -10.95
N ILE A 9 25.28 -5.81 -11.36
CA ILE A 9 26.42 -6.74 -11.29
C ILE A 9 27.57 -6.21 -12.17
N LYS A 10 27.29 -5.83 -13.41
CA LYS A 10 28.31 -5.24 -14.30
C LYS A 10 28.96 -4.01 -13.68
N ARG A 11 28.16 -3.08 -13.14
CA ARG A 11 28.71 -1.87 -12.50
C ARG A 11 29.52 -2.17 -11.26
N ARG A 12 29.07 -3.08 -10.40
CA ARG A 12 29.83 -3.55 -9.24
C ARG A 12 31.20 -4.11 -9.68
N ASN A 13 31.18 -4.98 -10.67
CA ASN A 13 32.43 -5.65 -11.12
C ASN A 13 33.43 -4.65 -11.74
N VAL A 14 32.97 -3.58 -12.40
CA VAL A 14 33.81 -2.46 -12.84
C VAL A 14 34.46 -1.77 -11.63
N VAL A 15 33.69 -1.49 -10.57
CA VAL A 15 34.22 -0.87 -9.35
C VAL A 15 35.26 -1.78 -8.68
N LEU A 16 34.94 -3.07 -8.51
CA LEU A 16 35.89 -4.06 -7.97
C LEU A 16 37.18 -4.16 -8.80
N GLY A 17 37.06 -4.07 -10.15
CA GLY A 17 38.22 -4.05 -11.04
C GLY A 17 39.09 -2.83 -10.82
N ASN A 18 38.53 -1.66 -10.61
CA ASN A 18 39.30 -0.46 -10.25
C ASN A 18 40.01 -0.61 -8.89
N MET A 19 39.32 -1.16 -7.89
CA MET A 19 39.90 -1.43 -6.57
C MET A 19 41.10 -2.41 -6.66
N LEU A 20 40.98 -3.44 -7.50
CA LEU A 20 42.11 -4.34 -7.78
C LEU A 20 43.29 -3.59 -8.44
N THR A 21 43.00 -2.71 -9.40
CA THR A 21 44.03 -1.93 -10.11
C THR A 21 44.76 -0.96 -9.18
N HIS A 22 44.02 -0.38 -8.21
CA HIS A 22 44.62 0.54 -7.22
C HIS A 22 45.25 -0.17 -6.03
N GLY A 23 45.15 -1.49 -5.94
CA GLY A 23 45.78 -2.28 -4.86
C GLY A 23 44.93 -2.38 -3.58
N ASP A 24 43.68 -1.92 -3.63
CA ASP A 24 42.72 -2.01 -2.51
C ASP A 24 42.17 -3.42 -2.31
N LEU A 25 42.27 -4.27 -3.35
CA LEU A 25 41.89 -5.68 -3.33
C LEU A 25 42.98 -6.56 -3.88
N SER A 26 43.16 -7.73 -3.29
CA SER A 26 43.96 -8.80 -3.89
C SER A 26 43.18 -9.47 -5.05
N ARG A 27 43.90 -10.16 -5.93
CA ARG A 27 43.30 -10.91 -7.03
C ARG A 27 42.30 -11.96 -6.56
N THR A 28 42.62 -12.65 -5.47
CA THR A 28 41.74 -13.69 -4.91
C THR A 28 40.44 -13.14 -4.36
N GLU A 29 40.52 -11.98 -3.69
CA GLU A 29 39.32 -11.27 -3.20
C GLU A 29 38.45 -10.78 -4.35
N TYR A 30 39.03 -10.20 -5.38
CA TYR A 30 38.33 -9.75 -6.58
C TYR A 30 37.56 -10.90 -7.22
N ASP A 31 38.23 -12.04 -7.47
CA ASP A 31 37.61 -13.19 -8.13
C ASP A 31 36.45 -13.76 -7.28
N THR A 32 36.61 -13.77 -5.95
CA THR A 32 35.59 -14.20 -5.01
C THR A 32 34.39 -13.25 -4.98
N LEU A 33 34.62 -11.94 -4.91
CA LEU A 33 33.59 -10.91 -4.83
C LEU A 33 32.77 -10.80 -6.13
N CYS A 34 33.40 -10.99 -7.28
CA CYS A 34 32.73 -10.98 -8.57
C CYS A 34 31.73 -12.12 -8.72
N GLN A 35 31.94 -13.26 -8.04
CA GLN A 35 31.05 -14.42 -8.09
C GLN A 35 29.86 -14.31 -7.12
N LYS A 36 29.95 -13.46 -6.09
CA LYS A 36 28.84 -13.30 -5.13
C LYS A 36 27.61 -12.70 -5.79
N PRO A 37 26.40 -13.21 -5.53
CA PRO A 37 25.16 -12.57 -5.94
C PRO A 37 25.02 -11.19 -5.26
N ILE A 38 24.19 -10.32 -5.82
CA ILE A 38 23.76 -9.10 -5.13
C ILE A 38 22.59 -9.46 -4.25
N GLU A 39 22.80 -9.45 -2.94
CA GLU A 39 21.75 -9.59 -1.94
C GLU A 39 21.22 -8.19 -1.62
N LEU A 40 19.92 -7.98 -1.82
CA LEU A 40 19.25 -6.72 -1.55
C LEU A 40 18.51 -6.84 -0.21
N ASP A 41 18.92 -6.09 0.80
CA ASP A 41 18.07 -5.78 1.97
C ASP A 41 17.18 -4.57 1.62
N TYR A 42 16.32 -4.76 0.63
CA TYR A 42 15.40 -3.74 0.20
C TYR A 42 14.11 -3.83 1.01
N LYS A 43 13.95 -2.91 1.95
CA LYS A 43 12.69 -2.67 2.63
C LYS A 43 12.00 -1.47 1.97
N VAL A 44 10.80 -1.66 1.50
CA VAL A 44 9.94 -0.53 1.18
C VAL A 44 9.57 0.09 2.53
N GLU A 45 10.11 1.26 2.83
CA GLU A 45 9.55 2.07 3.90
C GLU A 45 8.14 2.49 3.43
N GLU A 46 7.16 1.73 3.89
CA GLU A 46 5.77 2.12 3.70
C GLU A 46 5.55 3.31 4.65
N ASN A 47 5.19 4.48 4.10
CA ASN A 47 4.80 5.67 4.89
C ASN A 47 3.60 5.40 5.82
N TYR A 48 3.15 4.16 5.84
CA TYR A 48 2.02 3.64 6.60
C TYR A 48 2.39 3.04 7.95
N ASP A 49 3.68 2.88 8.26
CA ASP A 49 4.10 2.39 9.57
C ASP A 49 3.91 3.46 10.66
N GLY A 50 3.46 3.03 11.84
CA GLY A 50 3.20 3.90 12.99
C GLY A 50 1.73 4.31 13.16
N GLN A 51 1.47 5.03 14.24
CA GLN A 51 0.12 5.46 14.64
C GLN A 51 -0.43 6.61 13.77
N ALA A 52 -1.74 6.77 13.77
CA ALA A 52 -2.46 7.87 13.13
C ALA A 52 -2.10 8.10 11.64
N LYS A 53 -1.96 7.01 10.87
CA LYS A 53 -1.52 7.10 9.47
C LYS A 53 -2.45 7.97 8.60
N TYR A 54 -3.75 7.89 8.79
CA TYR A 54 -4.72 8.72 8.06
C TYR A 54 -4.61 10.20 8.42
N PHE A 55 -4.36 10.51 9.70
CA PHE A 55 -4.12 11.87 10.14
C PHE A 55 -2.83 12.45 9.54
N ARG A 56 -1.75 11.65 9.49
CA ARG A 56 -0.49 12.04 8.83
C ARG A 56 -0.70 12.30 7.34
N GLU A 57 -1.51 11.48 6.67
CA GLU A 57 -1.85 11.67 5.27
C GLU A 57 -2.73 12.91 5.06
N ALA A 58 -3.67 13.18 5.96
CA ALA A 58 -4.46 14.41 5.94
C ALA A 58 -3.58 15.65 6.05
N ILE A 59 -2.61 15.68 6.98
CA ILE A 59 -1.61 16.76 7.09
C ILE A 59 -0.81 16.89 5.80
N ALA A 60 -0.31 15.79 5.26
CA ALA A 60 0.49 15.80 4.03
C ALA A 60 -0.29 16.29 2.80
N ASN A 61 -1.62 16.16 2.82
CA ASN A 61 -2.50 16.59 1.73
C ASN A 61 -3.21 17.91 1.99
N ASP A 62 -3.03 18.51 3.17
CA ASP A 62 -3.63 19.79 3.51
C ASP A 62 -3.11 20.91 2.61
N ALA A 63 -4.04 21.71 2.07
CA ALA A 63 -3.72 22.75 1.08
C ALA A 63 -2.92 23.91 1.68
N GLU A 64 -3.20 24.29 2.93
CA GLU A 64 -2.51 25.39 3.60
C GLU A 64 -1.10 24.99 3.98
N ILE A 65 -0.92 23.76 4.46
CA ILE A 65 0.40 23.20 4.78
C ILE A 65 1.24 23.10 3.50
N LYS A 66 0.69 22.56 2.40
CA LYS A 66 1.40 22.49 1.11
C LYS A 66 1.82 23.87 0.65
N LYS A 67 0.91 24.83 0.66
CA LYS A 67 1.22 26.23 0.27
C LYS A 67 2.35 26.81 1.11
N PHE A 68 2.30 26.63 2.45
CA PHE A 68 3.36 27.11 3.33
C PHE A 68 4.72 26.47 3.01
N LEU A 69 4.74 25.15 2.76
CA LEU A 69 5.97 24.44 2.40
C LEU A 69 6.56 24.96 1.09
N ASP A 70 5.72 25.11 0.06
CA ASP A 70 6.12 25.60 -1.27
C ASP A 70 6.66 27.03 -1.20
N GLU A 71 5.99 27.93 -0.48
CA GLU A 71 6.41 29.33 -0.30
C GLU A 71 7.75 29.46 0.42
N ASN A 72 8.11 28.51 1.28
CA ASN A 72 9.37 28.51 2.05
C ASN A 72 10.43 27.57 1.46
N GLY A 73 10.16 26.89 0.36
CA GLY A 73 11.09 25.98 -0.30
C GLY A 73 11.39 24.72 0.54
N TYR A 74 10.46 24.28 1.37
CA TYR A 74 10.58 23.06 2.17
C TYR A 74 9.88 21.88 1.50
N ASP A 75 10.52 20.73 1.59
CA ASP A 75 9.90 19.43 1.29
C ASP A 75 9.52 18.71 2.59
N LEU A 76 8.29 18.19 2.64
CA LEU A 76 7.72 17.58 3.84
C LEU A 76 8.56 16.42 4.39
N TYR A 77 9.23 15.66 3.52
CA TYR A 77 9.92 14.41 3.87
C TYR A 77 11.44 14.57 3.92
N SER A 78 12.02 15.50 3.17
CA SER A 78 13.48 15.63 3.03
C SER A 78 14.08 16.82 3.78
N SER A 79 13.29 17.83 4.18
CA SER A 79 13.79 19.02 4.86
C SER A 79 14.01 18.86 6.37
N GLY A 80 13.84 17.65 6.94
CA GLY A 80 14.09 17.39 8.36
C GLY A 80 13.12 18.10 9.31
N LEU A 81 11.90 18.38 8.87
CA LEU A 81 10.88 19.10 9.63
C LEU A 81 10.39 18.30 10.86
N LYS A 82 10.11 19.01 11.94
CA LYS A 82 9.43 18.46 13.13
C LYS A 82 8.00 19.00 13.16
N ILE A 83 7.02 18.12 12.99
CA ILE A 83 5.60 18.48 12.94
C ILE A 83 4.96 18.12 14.29
N TYR A 84 4.54 19.12 15.04
CA TYR A 84 3.84 18.96 16.31
C TYR A 84 2.33 18.97 16.05
N THR A 85 1.62 18.00 16.60
CA THR A 85 0.18 17.83 16.39
C THR A 85 -0.55 17.77 17.73
N THR A 86 -1.89 17.78 17.67
CA THR A 86 -2.76 17.68 18.85
C THR A 86 -3.09 16.24 19.24
N ILE A 87 -2.63 15.24 18.45
CA ILE A 87 -2.88 13.82 18.70
C ILE A 87 -2.27 13.39 20.04
N ASP A 88 -3.07 12.75 20.89
CA ASP A 88 -2.59 12.00 22.05
C ASP A 88 -2.33 10.55 21.64
N THR A 89 -1.09 10.12 21.71
CA THR A 89 -0.66 8.79 21.23
C THR A 89 -1.30 7.64 22.00
N ARG A 90 -1.68 7.86 23.27
CA ARG A 90 -2.38 6.84 24.09
C ARG A 90 -3.84 6.73 23.66
N MET A 91 -4.51 7.87 23.46
CA MET A 91 -5.89 7.90 22.96
C MET A 91 -5.97 7.30 21.56
N GLN A 92 -5.01 7.64 20.68
CA GLN A 92 -4.89 7.06 19.34
C GLN A 92 -4.79 5.53 19.41
N LYS A 93 -3.90 5.01 20.24
CA LYS A 93 -3.75 3.56 20.40
C LYS A 93 -5.04 2.90 20.91
N TYR A 94 -5.68 3.48 21.92
CA TYR A 94 -6.96 2.94 22.42
C TYR A 94 -8.04 2.96 21.36
N ALA A 95 -8.11 3.99 20.52
CA ALA A 95 -9.03 4.08 19.40
C ALA A 95 -8.77 3.00 18.37
N GLU A 96 -7.53 2.84 17.93
CA GLU A 96 -7.12 1.81 16.96
C GLU A 96 -7.41 0.38 17.47
N ASP A 97 -7.11 0.11 18.74
CA ASP A 97 -7.39 -1.18 19.38
C ASP A 97 -8.90 -1.45 19.47
N ALA A 98 -9.69 -0.43 19.88
CA ALA A 98 -11.14 -0.53 20.02
C ALA A 98 -11.82 -0.72 18.64
N VAL A 99 -11.42 0.05 17.62
CA VAL A 99 -11.90 -0.08 16.25
C VAL A 99 -11.58 -1.47 15.70
N THR A 100 -10.34 -1.93 15.83
CA THR A 100 -9.93 -3.25 15.34
C THR A 100 -10.75 -4.37 16.00
N LYS A 101 -10.94 -4.30 17.32
CA LYS A 101 -11.72 -5.28 18.07
C LYS A 101 -13.19 -5.30 17.63
N GLN A 102 -13.80 -4.12 17.51
CA GLN A 102 -15.21 -4.00 17.10
C GLN A 102 -15.41 -4.42 15.64
N MET A 103 -14.55 -3.95 14.74
CA MET A 103 -14.66 -4.25 13.32
C MET A 103 -14.44 -5.73 12.99
N ARG A 104 -13.64 -6.44 13.78
CA ARG A 104 -13.53 -7.89 13.70
C ARG A 104 -14.90 -8.55 13.86
N GLN A 105 -15.68 -8.14 14.86
CA GLN A 105 -17.01 -8.69 15.09
C GLN A 105 -18.01 -8.27 14.01
N VAL A 106 -17.96 -6.99 13.58
CA VAL A 106 -18.83 -6.47 12.51
C VAL A 106 -18.55 -7.22 11.20
N GLN A 107 -17.28 -7.38 10.82
CA GLN A 107 -16.90 -8.11 9.61
C GLN A 107 -17.35 -9.58 9.66
N LYS A 108 -17.21 -10.23 10.82
CA LYS A 108 -17.67 -11.60 11.00
C LYS A 108 -19.18 -11.71 10.82
N ASN A 109 -19.95 -10.82 11.41
CA ASN A 109 -21.41 -10.79 11.28
C ASN A 109 -21.83 -10.53 9.84
N PHE A 110 -21.16 -9.56 9.16
CA PHE A 110 -21.39 -9.26 7.75
C PHE A 110 -21.13 -10.48 6.86
N ASN A 111 -19.99 -11.13 7.04
CA ASN A 111 -19.62 -12.31 6.26
C ASN A 111 -20.60 -13.48 6.48
N SER A 112 -21.08 -13.65 7.72
CA SER A 112 -22.08 -14.66 8.05
C SER A 112 -23.45 -14.36 7.41
N HIS A 113 -23.88 -13.09 7.46
CA HIS A 113 -25.16 -12.66 6.87
C HIS A 113 -25.17 -12.82 5.34
N TRP A 114 -24.08 -12.48 4.68
CA TRP A 114 -23.92 -12.54 3.22
C TRP A 114 -23.23 -13.83 2.74
N SER A 115 -23.21 -14.87 3.56
CA SER A 115 -22.57 -16.13 3.18
C SER A 115 -23.22 -16.72 1.92
N GLY A 116 -22.41 -16.98 0.88
CA GLY A 116 -22.89 -17.52 -0.39
C GLY A 116 -23.70 -16.54 -1.26
N GLN A 117 -23.80 -15.27 -0.86
CA GLN A 117 -24.56 -14.24 -1.59
C GLN A 117 -23.70 -12.99 -1.85
N ASP A 118 -24.12 -12.22 -2.84
CA ASP A 118 -23.53 -10.92 -3.16
C ASP A 118 -24.29 -9.79 -2.47
N PRO A 119 -23.61 -8.90 -1.72
CA PRO A 119 -24.25 -7.83 -0.96
C PRO A 119 -24.67 -6.61 -1.79
N TRP A 120 -24.13 -6.45 -3.00
CA TRP A 120 -24.47 -5.34 -3.91
C TRP A 120 -25.83 -5.59 -4.58
N ARG A 121 -26.88 -5.07 -3.96
CA ARG A 121 -28.26 -5.25 -4.38
C ARG A 121 -28.95 -3.92 -4.60
N ASP A 122 -29.92 -3.90 -5.50
CA ASP A 122 -30.82 -2.78 -5.70
C ASP A 122 -31.87 -2.67 -4.57
N GLU A 123 -32.69 -1.63 -4.62
CA GLU A 123 -33.79 -1.40 -3.65
C GLU A 123 -34.82 -2.54 -3.62
N LYS A 124 -34.90 -3.34 -4.67
CA LYS A 124 -35.79 -4.50 -4.79
C LYS A 124 -35.13 -5.81 -4.32
N GLY A 125 -33.87 -5.75 -3.91
CA GLY A 125 -33.12 -6.89 -3.43
C GLY A 125 -32.47 -7.73 -4.54
N ASN A 126 -32.48 -7.29 -5.80
CA ASN A 126 -31.81 -7.98 -6.89
C ASN A 126 -30.33 -7.63 -6.90
N VAL A 127 -29.46 -8.59 -7.26
CA VAL A 127 -28.04 -8.33 -7.48
C VAL A 127 -27.86 -7.33 -8.64
N ILE A 128 -27.08 -6.29 -8.44
CA ILE A 128 -26.81 -5.27 -9.46
C ILE A 128 -25.88 -5.89 -10.51
N PRO A 129 -26.33 -6.05 -11.77
CA PRO A 129 -25.49 -6.61 -12.83
C PRO A 129 -24.28 -5.71 -13.13
N GLY A 130 -23.12 -6.31 -13.40
CA GLY A 130 -21.92 -5.56 -13.78
C GLY A 130 -21.32 -4.69 -12.68
N PHE A 131 -21.73 -4.84 -11.41
CA PHE A 131 -21.24 -4.02 -10.30
C PHE A 131 -19.73 -4.15 -10.09
N ILE A 132 -19.21 -5.38 -10.04
CA ILE A 132 -17.78 -5.63 -9.88
C ILE A 132 -17.00 -5.19 -11.11
N GLU A 133 -17.54 -5.46 -12.29
CA GLU A 133 -16.95 -5.06 -13.58
C GLU A 133 -16.84 -3.53 -13.69
N GLY A 134 -17.86 -2.80 -13.24
CA GLY A 134 -17.85 -1.35 -13.22
C GLY A 134 -16.78 -0.76 -12.27
N ILE A 135 -16.49 -1.42 -11.15
CA ILE A 135 -15.41 -1.03 -10.25
C ILE A 135 -14.05 -1.41 -10.84
N LEU A 136 -13.94 -2.61 -11.40
CA LEU A 136 -12.75 -3.13 -12.03
C LEU A 136 -12.25 -2.20 -13.14
N GLN A 137 -13.14 -1.75 -14.01
CA GLN A 137 -12.82 -0.85 -15.12
C GLN A 137 -12.21 0.48 -14.67
N LYS A 138 -12.52 0.94 -13.46
CA LYS A 138 -11.97 2.17 -12.89
C LYS A 138 -10.60 1.99 -12.22
N GLN A 139 -10.14 0.74 -12.06
CA GLN A 139 -8.85 0.50 -11.41
C GLN A 139 -7.69 0.88 -12.32
N PRO A 140 -6.63 1.51 -11.76
CA PRO A 140 -5.43 1.86 -12.55
C PRO A 140 -4.80 0.64 -13.23
N GLY A 141 -4.78 -0.51 -12.58
CA GLY A 141 -4.25 -1.77 -13.16
C GLY A 141 -5.03 -2.21 -14.39
N TYR A 142 -6.35 -2.10 -14.39
CA TYR A 142 -7.18 -2.41 -15.55
C TYR A 142 -6.91 -1.42 -16.70
N GLN A 143 -6.80 -0.13 -16.42
CA GLN A 143 -6.48 0.89 -17.41
C GLN A 143 -5.08 0.68 -18.04
N GLN A 144 -4.12 0.23 -17.24
CA GLN A 144 -2.80 -0.16 -17.77
C GLN A 144 -2.87 -1.38 -18.69
N LEU A 145 -3.73 -2.36 -18.39
CA LEU A 145 -3.94 -3.50 -19.27
C LEU A 145 -4.59 -3.07 -20.60
N LEU A 146 -5.58 -2.19 -20.58
CA LEU A 146 -6.19 -1.63 -21.79
C LEU A 146 -5.15 -0.89 -22.65
N ALA A 147 -4.31 -0.08 -22.02
CA ALA A 147 -3.24 0.65 -22.72
C ALA A 147 -2.18 -0.30 -23.32
N ARG A 148 -1.90 -1.42 -22.64
CA ARG A 148 -0.94 -2.43 -23.09
C ARG A 148 -1.48 -3.31 -24.23
N PHE A 149 -2.78 -3.59 -24.23
CA PHE A 149 -3.45 -4.48 -25.17
C PHE A 149 -4.66 -3.81 -25.83
N PRO A 150 -4.49 -2.69 -26.57
CA PRO A 150 -5.59 -1.86 -27.05
C PRO A 150 -6.52 -2.57 -28.04
N ASN A 151 -6.00 -3.59 -28.76
CA ASN A 151 -6.74 -4.32 -29.79
C ASN A 151 -6.96 -5.80 -29.44
N SER A 152 -6.82 -6.18 -28.18
CA SER A 152 -6.86 -7.58 -27.74
C SER A 152 -7.67 -7.73 -26.44
N PRO A 153 -9.02 -7.67 -26.51
CA PRO A 153 -9.89 -7.83 -25.34
C PRO A 153 -9.63 -9.14 -24.59
N ASP A 154 -9.38 -10.24 -25.33
CA ASP A 154 -9.10 -11.57 -24.77
C ASP A 154 -7.82 -11.55 -23.90
N SER A 155 -6.81 -10.77 -24.30
CA SER A 155 -5.60 -10.61 -23.50
C SER A 155 -5.88 -9.84 -22.20
N VAL A 156 -6.71 -8.80 -22.27
CA VAL A 156 -7.13 -8.04 -21.07
C VAL A 156 -7.88 -8.96 -20.12
N GLU A 157 -8.86 -9.72 -20.62
CA GLU A 157 -9.64 -10.66 -19.83
C GLU A 157 -8.75 -11.75 -19.22
N TYR A 158 -7.81 -12.30 -19.97
CA TYR A 158 -6.83 -13.26 -19.46
C TYR A 158 -6.06 -12.71 -18.25
N TYR A 159 -5.48 -11.50 -18.36
CA TYR A 159 -4.69 -10.92 -17.27
C TYR A 159 -5.54 -10.48 -16.06
N VAL A 160 -6.78 -10.05 -16.28
CA VAL A 160 -7.74 -9.75 -15.22
C VAL A 160 -8.07 -10.98 -14.39
N ASN A 161 -8.22 -12.13 -15.04
CA ASN A 161 -8.60 -13.39 -14.39
C ASN A 161 -7.38 -14.22 -13.93
N LYS A 162 -6.17 -13.85 -14.37
CA LYS A 162 -4.94 -14.56 -13.97
C LYS A 162 -4.65 -14.33 -12.48
N PRO A 163 -4.55 -15.40 -11.67
CA PRO A 163 -4.20 -15.27 -10.27
C PRO A 163 -2.79 -14.69 -10.08
N HIS A 164 -2.63 -13.85 -9.08
CA HIS A 164 -1.37 -13.28 -8.65
C HIS A 164 -1.39 -13.05 -7.14
N MET A 165 -0.22 -12.95 -6.51
CA MET A 165 -0.13 -12.67 -5.09
C MET A 165 -0.58 -11.26 -4.77
N VAL A 166 -1.59 -11.12 -3.92
CA VAL A 166 -2.16 -9.85 -3.48
C VAL A 166 -2.01 -9.74 -1.97
N LYS A 167 -1.53 -8.58 -1.50
CA LYS A 167 -1.54 -8.24 -0.07
C LYS A 167 -2.91 -7.66 0.29
N LEU A 168 -3.56 -8.26 1.26
CA LEU A 168 -4.87 -7.86 1.77
C LEU A 168 -4.79 -7.65 3.28
N PHE A 169 -5.71 -6.86 3.82
CA PHE A 169 -5.88 -6.74 5.25
C PHE A 169 -7.08 -7.59 5.71
N ASP A 170 -6.90 -8.29 6.83
CA ASP A 170 -7.92 -9.07 7.51
C ASP A 170 -7.95 -8.66 8.99
N TYR A 171 -9.14 -8.43 9.57
CA TYR A 171 -9.27 -7.98 10.96
C TYR A 171 -8.80 -9.01 11.98
N GLU A 172 -8.75 -10.30 11.64
CA GLU A 172 -8.27 -11.36 12.56
C GLU A 172 -6.78 -11.61 12.41
N LYS A 173 -6.30 -11.62 11.14
CA LYS A 173 -4.96 -12.08 10.79
C LYS A 173 -3.99 -10.94 10.49
N GLY A 174 -4.48 -9.69 10.41
CA GLY A 174 -3.68 -8.55 9.96
C GLY A 174 -3.42 -8.59 8.45
N THR A 175 -2.21 -8.27 8.03
CA THR A 175 -1.82 -8.36 6.62
C THR A 175 -1.68 -9.82 6.20
N ILE A 176 -2.41 -10.23 5.17
CA ILE A 176 -2.35 -11.57 4.56
C ILE A 176 -1.92 -11.47 3.11
N GLU A 177 -1.21 -12.47 2.62
CA GLU A 177 -0.92 -12.66 1.20
C GLU A 177 -1.77 -13.81 0.67
N LYS A 178 -2.47 -13.56 -0.43
CA LYS A 178 -3.35 -14.55 -1.05
C LYS A 178 -3.23 -14.47 -2.55
N GLU A 179 -3.21 -15.65 -3.19
CA GLU A 179 -3.27 -15.73 -4.64
C GLU A 179 -4.73 -15.54 -5.11
N MET A 180 -4.98 -14.50 -5.88
CA MET A 180 -6.31 -14.10 -6.35
C MET A 180 -6.23 -13.44 -7.72
N SER A 181 -7.34 -13.49 -8.46
CA SER A 181 -7.50 -12.67 -9.66
C SER A 181 -7.77 -11.19 -9.27
N MET A 182 -7.62 -10.28 -10.23
CA MET A 182 -7.95 -8.87 -10.01
C MET A 182 -9.44 -8.71 -9.64
N ALA A 183 -10.33 -9.44 -10.30
CA ALA A 183 -11.76 -9.41 -10.00
C ALA A 183 -12.07 -9.93 -8.57
N ASP A 184 -11.41 -11.01 -8.12
CA ASP A 184 -11.62 -11.55 -6.78
C ASP A 184 -11.07 -10.63 -5.69
N SER A 185 -9.95 -9.95 -5.95
CA SER A 185 -9.42 -8.95 -5.01
C SER A 185 -10.40 -7.78 -4.83
N ILE A 186 -11.07 -7.34 -5.89
CA ILE A 186 -12.11 -6.31 -5.82
C ILE A 186 -13.32 -6.83 -5.05
N ARG A 187 -13.80 -8.07 -5.31
CA ARG A 187 -14.89 -8.68 -4.54
C ARG A 187 -14.57 -8.74 -3.05
N TYR A 188 -13.33 -9.06 -2.71
CA TYR A 188 -12.86 -9.05 -1.33
C TYR A 188 -12.93 -7.63 -0.74
N MET A 189 -12.39 -6.63 -1.43
CA MET A 189 -12.35 -5.25 -0.97
C MET A 189 -13.73 -4.62 -0.81
N VAL A 190 -14.67 -4.91 -1.72
CA VAL A 190 -16.05 -4.42 -1.64
C VAL A 190 -16.81 -5.02 -0.46
N LYS A 191 -16.50 -6.26 -0.08
CA LYS A 191 -17.09 -6.93 1.11
C LYS A 191 -16.39 -6.55 2.41
N PHE A 192 -15.29 -5.80 2.35
CA PHE A 192 -14.55 -5.38 3.52
C PHE A 192 -15.19 -4.15 4.15
N MET A 193 -15.58 -4.25 5.42
CA MET A 193 -16.24 -3.17 6.15
C MET A 193 -15.22 -2.13 6.60
N HIS A 194 -15.54 -0.86 6.36
CA HIS A 194 -14.71 0.27 6.77
C HIS A 194 -15.35 1.02 7.94
N CYS A 195 -14.52 1.62 8.78
CA CYS A 195 -14.94 2.45 9.89
C CYS A 195 -14.06 3.69 9.95
N ALA A 196 -14.63 4.80 10.37
CA ALA A 196 -13.90 6.02 10.73
C ALA A 196 -14.19 6.36 12.19
N PHE A 197 -13.17 6.83 12.89
CA PHE A 197 -13.25 7.26 14.28
C PHE A 197 -12.50 8.58 14.45
N VAL A 198 -13.10 9.55 15.09
CA VAL A 198 -12.48 10.82 15.46
C VAL A 198 -12.84 11.18 16.89
N ALA A 199 -11.84 11.48 17.72
CA ALA A 199 -12.03 12.07 19.02
C ALA A 199 -11.47 13.49 19.05
N MET A 200 -12.32 14.45 19.46
CA MET A 200 -12.01 15.86 19.44
C MET A 200 -12.33 16.48 20.80
N GLU A 201 -11.49 17.38 21.27
CA GLU A 201 -11.73 18.20 22.46
C GLU A 201 -12.73 19.31 22.10
N PRO A 202 -13.94 19.35 22.72
CA PRO A 202 -15.00 20.25 22.27
C PRO A 202 -14.66 21.75 22.44
N GLN A 203 -13.86 22.09 23.44
CA GLN A 203 -13.52 23.46 23.78
C GLN A 203 -12.53 24.11 22.84
N THR A 204 -11.61 23.31 22.30
CA THR A 204 -10.50 23.80 21.48
C THR A 204 -10.59 23.36 20.00
N GLY A 205 -11.42 22.35 19.72
CA GLY A 205 -11.44 21.70 18.41
C GLY A 205 -10.22 20.79 18.14
N ALA A 206 -9.35 20.59 19.14
CA ALA A 206 -8.14 19.80 18.99
C ALA A 206 -8.46 18.30 18.77
N VAL A 207 -8.01 17.73 17.67
CA VAL A 207 -8.15 16.30 17.38
C VAL A 207 -7.15 15.52 18.25
N LYS A 208 -7.67 14.58 19.06
CA LYS A 208 -6.88 13.76 20.01
C LYS A 208 -6.66 12.34 19.50
N ALA A 209 -7.56 11.83 18.66
CA ALA A 209 -7.40 10.58 17.94
C ALA A 209 -8.18 10.63 16.61
N TRP A 210 -7.66 9.94 15.60
CA TRP A 210 -8.23 9.93 14.25
C TRP A 210 -8.11 8.54 13.59
#